data_1c06e11ff065757185b2f2ccae3a5095
#
_entry.id   1c06e11ff065757185b2f2ccae3a5095
#
_cell.length_a   1.000
_cell.length_b   1.000
_cell.length_c   1.000
_cell.angle_alpha   90.00
_cell.angle_beta   90.00
_cell.angle_gamma   90.00
#
_symmetry.space_group_name_H-M   'P 1'
#
loop_
_entity.id
_entity.type
_entity.pdbx_description
1 polymer ?
#
loop_
_entity_poly.entity_id
_entity_poly.type
_entity_poly.pdbx_seq_one_letter_code
_entity_poly.pdbx_strand_id
1 'polypeptide(L)'
;MKLQKFSSILALALVISLTGCSNSPAKSSDTKDTAVSADPAETTASDTANADTAEDTTSDSNTQYPITVKHAFGETVIESKPKRIATISWGNQDVPLALGIVPAGVSTANYGVTDDSGLLPWTAEKFTELGEENPVLFKDTDGLNYEAISDVKPDVILAAYSGITKEEYDLLSQIAPVVAYPTAPWETFWRDQILNDSEGMGMKAEGEALVGDLEQLITDKTSAYPQIKGKSAAFFYFNPSDLGKFYVYLPTDPRAAYLTDLGMTVPESVTKLADGAESFAVELSAENVDILQDVDIIVAYGDDSLLKALQADALVGTLPAVKRGSIALIEDGTPLAASGTPSALSIPATIDEYLSIIGEAADKVK
;
A
#
# COMPACT_ATOMS: atom_id res chain seq x y z
N MET A 1 -28.40 23.69 -35.56
CA MET A 1 -28.91 25.03 -35.16
C MET A 1 -28.21 25.43 -33.88
N LYS A 2 -27.31 26.42 -34.04
CA LYS A 2 -26.65 27.34 -33.07
C LYS A 2 -26.42 26.97 -31.57
N LEU A 3 -25.11 26.92 -31.28
CA LEU A 3 -24.45 27.13 -30.00
C LEU A 3 -25.04 28.28 -29.16
N GLN A 4 -25.02 28.12 -27.85
CA GLN A 4 -24.78 29.26 -26.94
C GLN A 4 -23.84 28.86 -25.80
N LYS A 5 -22.67 29.50 -25.83
CA LYS A 5 -21.66 29.56 -24.75
C LYS A 5 -22.14 30.57 -23.70
N PHE A 6 -22.03 30.24 -22.44
CA PHE A 6 -22.00 31.24 -21.37
C PHE A 6 -20.66 31.15 -20.60
N SER A 7 -19.86 32.16 -20.89
CA SER A 7 -18.72 32.54 -20.04
C SER A 7 -19.23 33.48 -18.94
N SER A 8 -18.86 33.23 -17.70
CA SER A 8 -18.95 34.24 -16.65
C SER A 8 -17.61 34.30 -15.92
N ILE A 9 -16.92 35.39 -16.24
CA ILE A 9 -15.72 35.92 -15.55
C ILE A 9 -16.23 36.60 -14.29
N LEU A 10 -15.65 36.27 -13.13
CA LEU A 10 -15.76 37.12 -11.93
C LEU A 10 -14.36 37.38 -11.41
N ALA A 11 -13.93 38.64 -11.66
CA ALA A 11 -12.75 39.25 -11.07
C ALA A 11 -13.11 39.76 -9.67
N LEU A 12 -12.28 39.51 -8.67
CA LEU A 12 -12.37 40.29 -7.43
C LEU A 12 -10.97 40.70 -6.97
N ALA A 13 -10.95 41.98 -6.62
CA ALA A 13 -9.81 42.82 -6.47
C ALA A 13 -9.06 42.63 -5.14
N LEU A 14 -7.76 42.91 -5.26
CA LEU A 14 -6.73 43.12 -4.27
C LEU A 14 -7.06 44.29 -3.33
N VAL A 15 -6.92 44.11 -2.00
CA VAL A 15 -6.73 45.25 -1.07
C VAL A 15 -5.48 45.00 -0.23
N ILE A 16 -4.49 45.85 -0.49
CA ILE A 16 -3.24 45.97 0.25
C ILE A 16 -3.51 46.96 1.40
N SER A 17 -3.12 46.62 2.61
CA SER A 17 -2.95 47.58 3.71
C SER A 17 -1.60 47.35 4.39
N LEU A 18 -0.69 48.28 4.10
CA LEU A 18 0.58 48.53 4.77
C LEU A 18 0.35 49.47 5.97
N THR A 19 0.93 49.15 7.13
CA THR A 19 1.46 50.09 8.15
C THR A 19 2.09 49.22 9.23
N GLY A 20 3.27 49.43 9.79
CA GLY A 20 4.25 50.48 9.79
C GLY A 20 5.09 50.32 11.06
N CYS A 21 6.39 50.38 10.89
CA CYS A 21 7.52 50.66 11.77
C CYS A 21 7.38 50.85 13.29
N SER A 22 8.31 50.30 14.12
CA SER A 22 9.44 51.01 14.74
C SER A 22 10.14 50.17 15.80
N ASN A 23 11.38 49.91 15.67
CA ASN A 23 12.59 50.60 16.20
C ASN A 23 13.15 50.03 17.52
N SER A 24 14.39 49.54 17.42
CA SER A 24 15.39 49.23 18.46
C SER A 24 15.71 50.44 19.35
N PRO A 25 16.59 50.45 20.39
CA PRO A 25 17.88 49.73 20.46
C PRO A 25 18.42 49.27 21.86
N ALA A 26 19.43 48.36 21.81
CA ALA A 26 20.74 48.30 22.47
C ALA A 26 21.00 48.60 23.96
N LYS A 27 21.81 47.76 24.60
CA LYS A 27 23.19 47.92 25.18
C LYS A 27 23.45 46.75 26.14
N SER A 28 24.48 45.91 25.96
CA SER A 28 25.93 46.06 26.20
C SER A 28 26.33 46.12 27.67
N SER A 29 27.11 45.13 28.10
CA SER A 29 28.36 45.24 28.91
C SER A 29 28.77 43.80 29.29
N ASP A 30 29.87 43.22 28.78
CA ASP A 30 31.27 43.34 29.23
C ASP A 30 31.48 42.92 30.70
N THR A 31 32.26 41.90 30.96
CA THR A 31 33.69 41.88 31.25
C THR A 31 34.16 40.49 31.70
N LYS A 32 35.18 40.00 30.99
CA LYS A 32 36.56 39.59 31.38
C LYS A 32 36.84 38.43 32.28
N ASP A 33 37.59 37.51 31.65
CA ASP A 33 38.92 36.99 32.00
C ASP A 33 39.14 36.21 33.32
N THR A 34 39.63 35.01 33.22
CA THR A 34 41.06 34.71 33.49
C THR A 34 41.38 33.24 33.15
N ALA A 35 42.38 33.06 32.31
CA ALA A 35 43.07 31.83 32.03
C ALA A 35 44.04 31.46 33.20
N VAL A 36 44.31 30.16 33.39
CA VAL A 36 45.68 29.67 33.69
C VAL A 36 45.78 28.16 33.34
N SER A 37 46.78 27.88 32.59
CA SER A 37 47.52 26.74 32.13
C SER A 37 47.96 25.74 33.21
N ALA A 38 48.06 24.44 32.85
CA ALA A 38 49.28 23.65 32.83
C ALA A 38 48.98 22.13 32.76
N ASP A 39 49.57 21.51 31.76
CA ASP A 39 49.94 20.12 31.58
C ASP A 39 51.26 19.81 32.35
N PRO A 40 51.88 18.59 32.40
CA PRO A 40 51.50 17.23 32.00
C PRO A 40 51.90 16.13 33.08
N ALA A 41 51.56 14.87 32.83
CA ALA A 41 52.50 13.74 32.89
C ALA A 41 51.84 12.35 32.84
N GLU A 42 52.41 11.54 31.98
CA GLU A 42 52.35 10.10 31.77
C GLU A 42 52.14 9.20 33.01
N THR A 43 51.45 8.04 32.82
CA THR A 43 52.10 6.72 32.85
C THR A 43 51.08 5.59 32.62
N THR A 44 51.35 4.80 31.58
CA THR A 44 51.18 3.35 31.36
C THR A 44 50.45 2.49 32.40
N ALA A 45 49.49 1.64 31.94
CA ALA A 45 49.57 0.18 31.86
C ALA A 45 48.23 -0.45 31.43
N SER A 46 48.35 -1.25 30.42
CA SER A 46 47.67 -2.49 30.03
C SER A 46 46.66 -3.07 31.04
N ASP A 47 45.41 -3.30 30.59
CA ASP A 47 44.80 -4.62 30.79
C ASP A 47 43.71 -4.91 29.74
N THR A 48 43.83 -6.09 29.19
CA THR A 48 43.02 -6.74 28.18
C THR A 48 41.66 -7.09 28.76
N ALA A 49 40.58 -6.56 28.18
CA ALA A 49 39.25 -7.15 28.35
C ALA A 49 38.67 -7.43 26.97
N ASN A 50 38.55 -8.70 26.69
CA ASN A 50 37.93 -9.36 25.58
C ASN A 50 36.47 -8.91 25.50
N ALA A 51 36.12 -8.09 24.49
CA ALA A 51 34.73 -7.86 24.13
C ALA A 51 34.35 -8.93 23.11
N ASP A 52 33.53 -9.83 23.57
CA ASP A 52 32.87 -10.87 22.79
C ASP A 52 32.01 -10.18 21.72
N THR A 53 32.54 -10.17 20.52
CA THR A 53 31.79 -9.71 19.34
C THR A 53 30.86 -10.86 18.97
N ALA A 54 29.60 -10.74 19.31
CA ALA A 54 28.58 -11.58 18.74
C ALA A 54 28.65 -11.39 17.20
N GLU A 55 29.18 -12.37 16.52
CA GLU A 55 29.08 -12.48 15.07
C GLU A 55 27.58 -12.58 14.73
N ASP A 56 27.06 -11.51 14.18
CA ASP A 56 25.78 -11.48 13.48
C ASP A 56 25.90 -12.40 12.26
N THR A 57 25.47 -13.65 12.41
CA THR A 57 25.36 -14.62 11.31
C THR A 57 24.09 -14.35 10.54
N THR A 58 23.97 -13.15 9.95
CA THR A 58 23.05 -12.91 8.84
C THR A 58 23.72 -13.47 7.60
N SER A 59 23.00 -14.35 6.90
CA SER A 59 23.37 -14.88 5.60
C SER A 59 23.67 -13.70 4.67
N ASP A 60 24.95 -13.47 4.40
CA ASP A 60 25.40 -12.44 3.47
C ASP A 60 24.97 -12.91 2.07
N SER A 61 23.80 -12.50 1.62
CA SER A 61 23.36 -12.72 0.25
C SER A 61 24.41 -12.10 -0.65
N ASN A 62 24.91 -12.90 -1.61
CA ASN A 62 25.98 -12.50 -2.54
C ASN A 62 25.48 -11.44 -3.56
N THR A 63 24.74 -10.46 -3.07
CA THR A 63 24.15 -9.38 -3.86
C THR A 63 25.26 -8.44 -4.31
N GLN A 64 25.44 -8.33 -5.63
CA GLN A 64 26.41 -7.43 -6.24
C GLN A 64 25.79 -6.05 -6.47
N TYR A 65 26.51 -5.02 -6.07
CA TYR A 65 26.15 -3.62 -6.35
C TYR A 65 26.99 -3.04 -7.48
N PRO A 66 26.47 -2.08 -8.28
CA PRO A 66 25.13 -1.49 -8.13
C PRO A 66 24.00 -2.43 -8.57
N ILE A 67 22.82 -2.26 -7.96
CA ILE A 67 21.57 -2.90 -8.39
C ILE A 67 20.81 -1.92 -9.27
N THR A 68 20.19 -2.42 -10.34
CA THR A 68 19.32 -1.61 -11.20
C THR A 68 17.89 -2.17 -11.17
N VAL A 69 16.95 -1.41 -10.61
CA VAL A 69 15.52 -1.74 -10.58
C VAL A 69 14.78 -0.97 -11.68
N LYS A 70 14.05 -1.68 -12.53
CA LYS A 70 13.24 -1.08 -13.62
C LYS A 70 11.83 -0.80 -13.13
N HIS A 71 11.27 0.33 -13.54
CA HIS A 71 9.91 0.77 -13.17
C HIS A 71 9.32 1.72 -14.23
N ALA A 72 8.07 2.13 -14.07
CA ALA A 72 7.35 2.94 -15.06
C ALA A 72 8.04 4.26 -15.46
N PHE A 73 8.86 4.84 -14.59
CA PHE A 73 9.58 6.09 -14.85
C PHE A 73 11.00 5.89 -15.40
N GLY A 74 11.40 4.65 -15.68
CA GLY A 74 12.72 4.29 -16.17
C GLY A 74 13.43 3.25 -15.30
N GLU A 75 14.56 3.59 -14.73
CA GLU A 75 15.34 2.72 -13.85
C GLU A 75 15.94 3.50 -12.68
N THR A 76 16.07 2.81 -11.56
CA THR A 76 16.74 3.32 -10.36
C THR A 76 17.97 2.49 -10.07
N VAL A 77 19.11 3.17 -9.87
CA VAL A 77 20.39 2.55 -9.54
C VAL A 77 20.63 2.70 -8.04
N ILE A 78 20.90 1.59 -7.37
CA ILE A 78 21.23 1.50 -5.95
C ILE A 78 22.68 1.08 -5.83
N GLU A 79 23.54 2.03 -5.44
CA GLU A 79 24.99 1.89 -5.49
C GLU A 79 25.57 0.98 -4.39
N SER A 80 24.87 0.83 -3.28
CA SER A 80 25.30 0.04 -2.12
C SER A 80 24.10 -0.47 -1.33
N LYS A 81 24.32 -1.46 -0.45
CA LYS A 81 23.25 -2.03 0.41
C LYS A 81 22.59 -0.95 1.24
N PRO A 82 21.28 -0.71 1.04
CA PRO A 82 20.52 0.25 1.86
C PRO A 82 20.48 -0.18 3.33
N LYS A 83 20.59 0.78 4.23
CA LYS A 83 20.49 0.59 5.68
C LYS A 83 19.29 1.31 6.28
N ARG A 84 18.83 2.35 5.62
CA ARG A 84 17.71 3.19 6.03
C ARG A 84 16.66 3.20 4.91
N ILE A 85 15.62 2.45 5.13
CA ILE A 85 14.55 2.25 4.15
C ILE A 85 13.38 3.14 4.55
N ALA A 86 12.88 3.98 3.65
CA ALA A 86 11.60 4.62 3.78
C ALA A 86 10.58 3.92 2.87
N THR A 87 9.35 3.79 3.31
CA THR A 87 8.26 3.25 2.49
C THR A 87 7.12 4.25 2.41
N ILE A 88 6.57 4.44 1.24
CA ILE A 88 5.46 5.36 1.01
C ILE A 88 4.29 4.64 0.34
N SER A 89 3.13 5.27 0.38
CA SER A 89 1.89 4.73 -0.19
C SER A 89 1.39 3.47 0.52
N TRP A 90 0.92 2.43 -0.20
CA TRP A 90 0.15 1.35 0.38
C TRP A 90 0.92 0.03 0.42
N GLY A 91 1.03 -0.58 1.61
CA GLY A 91 1.52 -1.95 1.79
C GLY A 91 3.03 -2.15 1.56
N ASN A 92 3.77 -1.13 1.10
CA ASN A 92 5.21 -1.27 0.85
C ASN A 92 6.02 -1.50 2.14
N GLN A 93 5.55 -1.02 3.28
CA GLN A 93 6.17 -1.28 4.59
C GLN A 93 6.08 -2.76 5.01
N ASP A 94 5.12 -3.49 4.48
CA ASP A 94 4.91 -4.89 4.85
C ASP A 94 6.04 -5.79 4.31
N VAL A 95 6.73 -5.38 3.23
CA VAL A 95 7.84 -6.16 2.66
C VAL A 95 9.08 -6.13 3.54
N PRO A 96 9.69 -4.97 3.88
CA PRO A 96 10.83 -4.95 4.81
C PRO A 96 10.47 -5.56 6.16
N LEU A 97 9.28 -5.30 6.70
CA LEU A 97 8.85 -5.87 7.98
C LEU A 97 8.76 -7.39 7.92
N ALA A 98 8.19 -7.98 6.87
CA ALA A 98 8.14 -9.43 6.67
C ALA A 98 9.56 -10.05 6.57
N LEU A 99 10.51 -9.31 6.02
CA LEU A 99 11.92 -9.70 5.92
C LEU A 99 12.74 -9.37 7.19
N GLY A 100 12.08 -8.93 8.26
CA GLY A 100 12.73 -8.65 9.56
C GLY A 100 13.48 -7.32 9.62
N ILE A 101 13.22 -6.40 8.70
CA ILE A 101 13.84 -5.07 8.64
C ILE A 101 12.83 -4.01 9.08
N VAL A 102 13.20 -3.21 10.09
CA VAL A 102 12.38 -2.07 10.51
C VAL A 102 12.67 -0.87 9.60
N PRO A 103 11.66 -0.34 8.86
CA PRO A 103 11.83 0.87 8.06
C PRO A 103 12.14 2.09 8.94
N ALA A 104 12.93 3.04 8.40
CA ALA A 104 13.23 4.31 9.05
C ALA A 104 12.00 5.24 9.14
N GLY A 105 11.01 5.02 8.28
CA GLY A 105 9.73 5.69 8.30
C GLY A 105 8.78 5.10 7.26
N VAL A 106 7.48 5.19 7.50
CA VAL A 106 6.42 4.59 6.69
C VAL A 106 5.24 5.54 6.52
N SER A 107 4.51 5.44 5.41
CA SER A 107 3.23 6.16 5.24
C SER A 107 2.19 5.70 6.26
N THR A 108 1.41 6.65 6.77
CA THR A 108 0.23 6.36 7.60
C THR A 108 -0.82 5.65 6.75
N ALA A 109 -1.36 4.54 7.24
CA ALA A 109 -2.49 3.90 6.60
C ALA A 109 -3.73 4.81 6.69
N ASN A 110 -4.38 5.04 5.55
CA ASN A 110 -5.52 5.95 5.42
C ASN A 110 -6.87 5.21 5.28
N TYR A 111 -6.86 3.87 5.36
CA TYR A 111 -8.06 3.03 5.24
C TYR A 111 -7.90 1.76 6.08
N GLY A 112 -8.98 1.29 6.69
CA GLY A 112 -9.00 0.05 7.46
C GLY A 112 -8.37 0.14 8.85
N VAL A 113 -7.91 1.32 9.27
CA VAL A 113 -7.41 1.56 10.63
C VAL A 113 -8.58 1.87 11.54
N THR A 114 -8.72 1.14 12.63
CA THR A 114 -9.86 1.24 13.56
C THR A 114 -9.52 2.00 14.85
N ASP A 115 -8.29 2.45 14.97
CA ASP A 115 -7.77 3.23 16.10
C ASP A 115 -6.96 4.45 15.59
N ASP A 116 -6.35 5.19 16.51
CA ASP A 116 -5.55 6.37 16.17
C ASP A 116 -4.07 6.03 15.84
N SER A 117 -3.71 4.75 15.70
CA SER A 117 -2.32 4.33 15.47
C SER A 117 -1.78 4.76 14.10
N GLY A 118 -2.65 4.83 13.09
CA GLY A 118 -2.25 5.04 11.70
C GLY A 118 -1.58 3.81 11.08
N LEU A 119 -1.68 2.65 11.70
CA LEU A 119 -1.15 1.38 11.23
C LEU A 119 -2.24 0.33 11.13
N LEU A 120 -2.14 -0.55 10.15
CA LEU A 120 -2.98 -1.74 10.09
C LEU A 120 -2.52 -2.76 11.14
N PRO A 121 -3.42 -3.61 11.69
CA PRO A 121 -3.10 -4.48 12.82
C PRO A 121 -1.86 -5.35 12.60
N TRP A 122 -1.71 -5.97 11.43
CA TRP A 122 -0.55 -6.82 11.10
C TRP A 122 0.75 -6.03 11.01
N THR A 123 0.68 -4.79 10.55
CA THR A 123 1.84 -3.90 10.48
C THR A 123 2.28 -3.49 11.89
N ALA A 124 1.33 -3.09 12.75
CA ALA A 124 1.59 -2.72 14.14
C ALA A 124 2.15 -3.91 14.95
N GLU A 125 1.56 -5.09 14.79
CA GLU A 125 2.04 -6.32 15.43
C GLU A 125 3.48 -6.63 15.02
N LYS A 126 3.80 -6.52 13.72
CA LYS A 126 5.13 -6.81 13.21
C LYS A 126 6.18 -5.80 13.67
N PHE A 127 5.85 -4.52 13.77
CA PHE A 127 6.73 -3.53 14.40
C PHE A 127 7.05 -3.92 15.86
N THR A 128 6.02 -4.30 16.63
CA THR A 128 6.18 -4.74 18.02
C THR A 128 7.07 -5.99 18.13
N GLU A 129 6.86 -6.98 17.28
CA GLU A 129 7.70 -8.20 17.23
C GLU A 129 9.18 -7.87 16.96
N LEU A 130 9.44 -6.87 16.11
CA LEU A 130 10.79 -6.43 15.78
C LEU A 130 11.36 -5.42 16.79
N GLY A 131 10.64 -5.12 17.88
CA GLY A 131 11.09 -4.26 18.97
C GLY A 131 10.96 -2.77 18.69
N GLU A 132 10.19 -2.36 17.69
CA GLU A 132 9.89 -0.95 17.40
C GLU A 132 8.49 -0.60 17.93
N GLU A 133 8.44 0.16 19.01
CA GLU A 133 7.18 0.57 19.64
C GLU A 133 6.63 1.92 19.12
N ASN A 134 7.48 2.73 18.48
CA ASN A 134 7.15 4.08 18.06
C ASN A 134 7.67 4.37 16.63
N PRO A 135 7.15 3.68 15.61
CA PRO A 135 7.62 3.88 14.25
C PRO A 135 7.36 5.31 13.76
N VAL A 136 8.25 5.83 12.93
CA VAL A 136 8.06 7.13 12.30
C VAL A 136 6.99 7.02 11.21
N LEU A 137 5.91 7.80 11.35
CA LEU A 137 4.79 7.80 10.41
C LEU A 137 4.77 9.08 9.58
N PHE A 138 4.74 8.93 8.26
CA PHE A 138 4.53 10.04 7.33
C PHE A 138 3.03 10.32 7.21
N LYS A 139 2.60 11.52 7.59
CA LYS A 139 1.22 11.97 7.39
C LYS A 139 1.13 12.54 5.98
N ASP A 140 0.70 11.73 5.05
CA ASP A 140 0.64 12.00 3.62
C ASP A 140 -0.78 11.89 3.03
N THR A 141 -1.81 12.01 3.88
CA THR A 141 -3.23 11.97 3.46
C THR A 141 -3.59 13.08 2.47
N ASP A 142 -2.97 14.26 2.61
CA ASP A 142 -3.19 15.42 1.75
C ASP A 142 -2.06 15.59 0.70
N GLY A 143 -1.27 14.54 0.45
CA GLY A 143 -0.11 14.51 -0.41
C GLY A 143 1.17 14.14 0.32
N LEU A 144 2.22 13.76 -0.42
CA LEU A 144 3.48 13.28 0.16
C LEU A 144 4.16 14.33 1.03
N ASN A 145 4.55 13.92 2.23
CA ASN A 145 5.30 14.76 3.16
C ASN A 145 6.81 14.61 2.92
N TYR A 146 7.34 15.33 1.92
CA TYR A 146 8.75 15.27 1.50
C TYR A 146 9.71 15.66 2.64
N GLU A 147 9.32 16.57 3.52
CA GLU A 147 10.14 16.98 4.67
C GLU A 147 10.30 15.80 5.63
N ALA A 148 9.21 15.17 6.05
CA ALA A 148 9.26 14.02 6.96
C ALA A 148 10.02 12.82 6.34
N ILE A 149 9.85 12.58 5.02
CA ILE A 149 10.60 11.54 4.29
C ILE A 149 12.10 11.88 4.27
N SER A 150 12.46 13.11 4.01
CA SER A 150 13.87 13.57 4.01
C SER A 150 14.51 13.51 5.40
N ASP A 151 13.75 13.83 6.45
CA ASP A 151 14.25 13.85 7.83
C ASP A 151 14.72 12.48 8.33
N VAL A 152 14.11 11.39 7.84
CA VAL A 152 14.57 10.04 8.16
C VAL A 152 15.82 9.64 7.38
N LYS A 153 16.32 10.48 6.46
CA LYS A 153 17.56 10.28 5.67
C LYS A 153 17.61 8.87 5.05
N PRO A 154 16.68 8.52 4.19
CA PRO A 154 16.63 7.19 3.60
C PRO A 154 17.77 6.98 2.61
N ASP A 155 18.22 5.73 2.49
CA ASP A 155 19.13 5.26 1.44
C ASP A 155 18.35 4.76 0.21
N VAL A 156 17.07 4.41 0.42
CA VAL A 156 16.12 4.00 -0.61
C VAL A 156 14.69 4.32 -0.16
N ILE A 157 13.83 4.65 -1.12
CA ILE A 157 12.39 4.85 -0.92
C ILE A 157 11.66 3.76 -1.71
N LEU A 158 10.86 2.94 -1.01
CA LEU A 158 10.06 1.88 -1.62
C LEU A 158 8.64 2.39 -1.88
N ALA A 159 8.21 2.24 -3.13
CA ALA A 159 6.93 2.73 -3.65
C ALA A 159 6.39 1.82 -4.77
N ALA A 160 6.71 0.51 -4.73
CA ALA A 160 6.34 -0.44 -5.78
C ALA A 160 4.83 -0.58 -5.97
N TYR A 161 4.03 -0.41 -4.91
CA TYR A 161 2.59 -0.23 -5.02
C TYR A 161 2.20 1.18 -4.60
N SER A 162 2.04 2.04 -5.58
CA SER A 162 1.75 3.45 -5.37
C SER A 162 1.02 4.06 -6.58
N GLY A 163 0.54 5.28 -6.40
CA GLY A 163 0.00 6.10 -7.47
C GLY A 163 0.83 7.37 -7.71
N ILE A 164 2.13 7.36 -7.35
CA ILE A 164 2.97 8.54 -7.51
C ILE A 164 3.04 8.98 -8.97
N THR A 165 2.97 10.28 -9.18
CA THR A 165 3.16 10.89 -10.49
C THR A 165 4.64 11.00 -10.85
N LYS A 166 4.94 11.33 -12.11
CA LYS A 166 6.32 11.58 -12.53
C LYS A 166 6.95 12.75 -11.77
N GLU A 167 6.19 13.79 -11.48
CA GLU A 167 6.64 14.94 -10.71
C GLU A 167 6.99 14.55 -9.26
N GLU A 168 6.16 13.73 -8.63
CA GLU A 168 6.42 13.23 -7.28
C GLU A 168 7.63 12.30 -7.25
N TYR A 169 7.76 11.41 -8.24
CA TYR A 169 8.96 10.58 -8.43
C TYR A 169 10.24 11.43 -8.54
N ASP A 170 10.21 12.51 -9.32
CA ASP A 170 11.36 13.39 -9.50
C ASP A 170 11.73 14.14 -8.20
N LEU A 171 10.74 14.53 -7.40
CA LEU A 171 10.97 15.16 -6.09
C LEU A 171 11.52 14.16 -5.08
N LEU A 172 10.96 12.97 -4.99
CA LEU A 172 11.45 11.90 -4.12
C LEU A 172 12.87 11.48 -4.49
N SER A 173 13.20 11.43 -5.79
CA SER A 173 14.53 11.06 -6.29
C SER A 173 15.62 12.07 -5.93
N GLN A 174 15.25 13.30 -5.48
CA GLN A 174 16.19 14.26 -4.91
C GLN A 174 16.54 13.93 -3.46
N ILE A 175 15.75 13.10 -2.79
CA ILE A 175 15.96 12.65 -1.41
C ILE A 175 16.79 11.36 -1.41
N ALA A 176 16.33 10.33 -2.13
CA ALA A 176 16.99 9.03 -2.24
C ALA A 176 16.55 8.30 -3.52
N PRO A 177 17.25 7.22 -3.95
CA PRO A 177 16.78 6.32 -5.00
C PRO A 177 15.36 5.81 -4.70
N VAL A 178 14.46 5.80 -5.71
CA VAL A 178 13.05 5.42 -5.57
C VAL A 178 12.74 4.15 -6.35
N VAL A 179 12.24 3.11 -5.70
CA VAL A 179 11.66 1.93 -6.33
C VAL A 179 10.18 2.19 -6.57
N ALA A 180 9.83 2.63 -7.78
CA ALA A 180 8.45 2.93 -8.15
C ALA A 180 7.73 1.68 -8.70
N TYR A 181 6.42 1.81 -8.97
CA TYR A 181 5.63 0.73 -9.56
C TYR A 181 6.16 0.31 -10.96
N PRO A 182 6.10 -1.00 -11.30
CA PRO A 182 6.75 -1.52 -12.52
C PRO A 182 6.08 -1.04 -13.82
N THR A 183 4.75 -0.89 -13.87
CA THR A 183 4.00 -0.61 -15.11
C THR A 183 3.04 0.57 -15.00
N ALA A 184 2.04 0.48 -14.15
CA ALA A 184 1.00 1.48 -14.02
C ALA A 184 0.65 1.74 -12.54
N PRO A 185 0.15 2.96 -12.20
CA PRO A 185 -0.23 3.29 -10.83
C PRO A 185 -1.35 2.37 -10.33
N TRP A 186 -1.18 1.85 -9.11
CA TRP A 186 -2.14 0.98 -8.41
C TRP A 186 -2.41 -0.39 -9.08
N GLU A 187 -1.55 -0.82 -10.02
CA GLU A 187 -1.67 -2.10 -10.73
C GLU A 187 -0.51 -3.07 -10.44
N THR A 188 0.19 -2.90 -9.33
CA THR A 188 1.25 -3.82 -8.89
C THR A 188 0.66 -4.92 -8.01
N PHE A 189 0.80 -6.17 -8.41
CA PHE A 189 0.35 -7.31 -7.62
C PHE A 189 1.29 -7.57 -6.44
N TRP A 190 0.81 -8.28 -5.41
CA TRP A 190 1.57 -8.53 -4.20
C TRP A 190 2.92 -9.24 -4.44
N ARG A 191 3.00 -10.14 -5.42
CA ARG A 191 4.26 -10.77 -5.82
C ARG A 191 5.25 -9.76 -6.37
N ASP A 192 4.80 -8.94 -7.30
CA ASP A 192 5.64 -7.93 -7.93
C ASP A 192 6.03 -6.85 -6.91
N GLN A 193 5.15 -6.49 -5.97
CA GLN A 193 5.47 -5.59 -4.87
C GLN A 193 6.61 -6.16 -4.02
N ILE A 194 6.49 -7.42 -3.56
CA ILE A 194 7.54 -8.08 -2.78
C ILE A 194 8.85 -8.15 -3.56
N LEU A 195 8.82 -8.56 -4.83
CA LEU A 195 10.02 -8.72 -5.64
C LEU A 195 10.72 -7.39 -5.91
N ASN A 196 9.96 -6.33 -6.27
CA ASN A 196 10.55 -5.02 -6.55
C ASN A 196 11.10 -4.35 -5.27
N ASP A 197 10.32 -4.35 -4.19
CA ASP A 197 10.76 -3.75 -2.93
C ASP A 197 11.96 -4.49 -2.34
N SER A 198 11.95 -5.84 -2.35
CA SER A 198 13.10 -6.63 -1.86
C SER A 198 14.34 -6.48 -2.75
N GLU A 199 14.19 -6.37 -4.08
CA GLU A 199 15.30 -6.07 -4.97
C GLU A 199 15.89 -4.70 -4.65
N GLY A 200 15.03 -3.69 -4.41
CA GLY A 200 15.44 -2.37 -3.96
C GLY A 200 16.18 -2.34 -2.62
N MET A 201 15.92 -3.32 -1.77
CA MET A 201 16.62 -3.51 -0.49
C MET A 201 17.92 -4.31 -0.64
N GLY A 202 18.20 -4.88 -1.82
CA GLY A 202 19.30 -5.82 -2.03
C GLY A 202 19.05 -7.19 -1.40
N MET A 203 17.78 -7.58 -1.24
CA MET A 203 17.28 -8.81 -0.60
C MET A 203 16.42 -9.63 -1.57
N LYS A 204 16.80 -9.66 -2.83
CA LYS A 204 16.01 -10.32 -3.89
C LYS A 204 15.73 -11.80 -3.59
N ALA A 205 16.73 -12.53 -3.13
CA ALA A 205 16.60 -13.96 -2.84
C ALA A 205 15.63 -14.21 -1.68
N GLU A 206 15.66 -13.37 -0.65
CA GLU A 206 14.74 -13.41 0.49
C GLU A 206 13.32 -13.03 0.03
N GLY A 207 13.18 -12.06 -0.87
CA GLY A 207 11.89 -11.71 -1.48
C GLY A 207 11.30 -12.85 -2.30
N GLU A 208 12.11 -13.53 -3.13
CA GLU A 208 11.70 -14.71 -3.89
C GLU A 208 11.25 -15.86 -2.96
N ALA A 209 11.96 -16.08 -1.86
CA ALA A 209 11.60 -17.07 -0.85
C ALA A 209 10.26 -16.69 -0.16
N LEU A 210 10.08 -15.43 0.22
CA LEU A 210 8.84 -14.93 0.83
C LEU A 210 7.64 -15.11 -0.11
N VAL A 211 7.79 -14.84 -1.41
CA VAL A 211 6.74 -15.12 -2.41
C VAL A 211 6.38 -16.61 -2.41
N GLY A 212 7.39 -17.49 -2.44
CA GLY A 212 7.15 -18.94 -2.42
C GLY A 212 6.43 -19.42 -1.14
N ASP A 213 6.78 -18.89 0.01
CA ASP A 213 6.15 -19.22 1.29
C ASP A 213 4.68 -18.77 1.31
N LEU A 214 4.37 -17.57 0.79
CA LEU A 214 3.01 -17.07 0.71
C LEU A 214 2.17 -17.84 -0.32
N GLU A 215 2.73 -18.23 -1.45
CA GLU A 215 2.05 -19.10 -2.43
C GLU A 215 1.69 -20.45 -1.83
N GLN A 216 2.60 -21.04 -1.06
CA GLN A 216 2.33 -22.29 -0.35
C GLN A 216 1.23 -22.09 0.71
N LEU A 217 1.29 -21.01 1.49
CA LEU A 217 0.25 -20.67 2.47
C LEU A 217 -1.12 -20.55 1.81
N ILE A 218 -1.22 -19.80 0.70
CA ILE A 218 -2.47 -19.63 -0.06
C ILE A 218 -2.97 -21.00 -0.54
N THR A 219 -2.10 -21.84 -1.08
CA THR A 219 -2.45 -23.19 -1.54
C THR A 219 -2.99 -24.06 -0.40
N ASP A 220 -2.32 -24.06 0.74
CA ASP A 220 -2.72 -24.85 1.90
C ASP A 220 -4.07 -24.40 2.44
N LYS A 221 -4.27 -23.09 2.58
CA LYS A 221 -5.50 -22.50 3.11
C LYS A 221 -6.69 -22.73 2.17
N THR A 222 -6.52 -22.52 0.87
CA THR A 222 -7.58 -22.73 -0.12
C THR A 222 -7.99 -24.18 -0.27
N SER A 223 -7.12 -25.13 0.07
CA SER A 223 -7.43 -26.58 0.03
C SER A 223 -8.60 -26.96 0.94
N ALA A 224 -8.84 -26.20 2.01
CA ALA A 224 -9.97 -26.36 2.94
C ALA A 224 -11.31 -25.89 2.36
N TYR A 225 -11.30 -25.18 1.22
CA TYR A 225 -12.48 -24.55 0.60
C TYR A 225 -12.70 -25.05 -0.85
N PRO A 226 -12.89 -26.36 -1.09
CA PRO A 226 -13.00 -26.92 -2.44
C PRO A 226 -14.18 -26.33 -3.24
N GLN A 227 -15.21 -25.79 -2.57
CA GLN A 227 -16.37 -25.17 -3.21
C GLN A 227 -16.04 -23.86 -3.93
N ILE A 228 -14.92 -23.20 -3.59
CA ILE A 228 -14.45 -21.96 -4.24
C ILE A 228 -13.79 -22.27 -5.59
N LYS A 229 -13.13 -23.42 -5.68
CA LYS A 229 -12.27 -23.77 -6.82
C LYS A 229 -13.04 -23.75 -8.14
N GLY A 230 -12.56 -22.93 -9.08
CA GLY A 230 -13.08 -22.85 -10.44
C GLY A 230 -14.40 -22.10 -10.57
N LYS A 231 -14.95 -21.53 -9.47
CA LYS A 231 -16.08 -20.59 -9.56
C LYS A 231 -15.62 -19.29 -10.20
N SER A 232 -16.48 -18.69 -11.02
CA SER A 232 -16.22 -17.34 -11.55
C SER A 232 -16.51 -16.30 -10.47
N ALA A 233 -15.57 -15.38 -10.25
CA ALA A 233 -15.74 -14.33 -9.26
C ALA A 233 -15.21 -12.98 -9.74
N ALA A 234 -15.86 -11.90 -9.30
CA ALA A 234 -15.43 -10.55 -9.59
C ALA A 234 -15.62 -9.65 -8.37
N PHE A 235 -14.75 -8.65 -8.25
CA PHE A 235 -14.82 -7.66 -7.19
C PHE A 235 -15.63 -6.44 -7.66
N PHE A 236 -16.58 -5.98 -6.83
CA PHE A 236 -17.49 -4.89 -7.14
C PHE A 236 -17.43 -3.81 -6.06
N TYR A 237 -17.72 -2.60 -6.46
CA TYR A 237 -18.06 -1.52 -5.54
C TYR A 237 -19.45 -0.99 -5.84
N PHE A 238 -20.33 -1.08 -4.86
CA PHE A 238 -21.68 -0.52 -4.88
C PHE A 238 -21.77 0.67 -3.94
N ASN A 239 -22.37 1.76 -4.40
CA ASN A 239 -22.77 2.83 -3.51
C ASN A 239 -24.20 2.54 -2.99
N PRO A 240 -24.39 2.25 -1.68
CA PRO A 240 -25.72 1.93 -1.16
C PRO A 240 -26.79 3.02 -1.36
N SER A 241 -26.33 4.28 -1.55
CA SER A 241 -27.23 5.43 -1.77
C SER A 241 -27.62 5.60 -3.24
N ASP A 242 -26.93 4.95 -4.17
CA ASP A 242 -27.18 5.02 -5.63
C ASP A 242 -26.77 3.72 -6.29
N LEU A 243 -27.71 2.80 -6.44
CA LEU A 243 -27.51 1.52 -7.14
C LEU A 243 -27.72 1.63 -8.66
N GLY A 244 -28.01 2.83 -9.20
CA GLY A 244 -28.14 3.07 -10.63
C GLY A 244 -26.83 2.90 -11.40
N LYS A 245 -25.71 2.86 -10.68
CA LYS A 245 -24.37 2.58 -11.20
C LYS A 245 -23.49 1.91 -10.14
N PHE A 246 -22.49 1.17 -10.61
CA PHE A 246 -21.52 0.47 -9.77
C PHE A 246 -20.20 0.29 -10.51
N TYR A 247 -19.16 -0.09 -9.80
CA TYR A 247 -17.85 -0.36 -10.39
C TYR A 247 -17.57 -1.87 -10.39
N VAL A 248 -16.96 -2.36 -11.47
CA VAL A 248 -16.38 -3.70 -11.57
C VAL A 248 -14.88 -3.54 -11.65
N TYR A 249 -14.16 -4.13 -10.69
CA TYR A 249 -12.70 -4.13 -10.72
C TYR A 249 -12.20 -5.15 -11.73
N LEU A 250 -11.24 -4.72 -12.54
CA LEU A 250 -10.69 -5.49 -13.64
C LEU A 250 -9.54 -6.40 -13.17
N PRO A 251 -9.11 -7.39 -13.97
CA PRO A 251 -8.01 -8.29 -13.59
C PRO A 251 -6.66 -7.58 -13.35
N THR A 252 -6.49 -6.33 -13.76
CA THR A 252 -5.32 -5.50 -13.46
C THR A 252 -5.34 -4.93 -12.04
N ASP A 253 -6.50 -4.96 -11.37
CA ASP A 253 -6.61 -4.55 -9.98
C ASP A 253 -6.16 -5.68 -9.03
N PRO A 254 -5.28 -5.41 -8.05
CA PRO A 254 -4.81 -6.43 -7.10
C PRO A 254 -5.92 -7.16 -6.34
N ARG A 255 -7.04 -6.50 -6.04
CA ARG A 255 -8.20 -7.12 -5.36
C ARG A 255 -8.87 -8.17 -6.23
N ALA A 256 -9.06 -7.87 -7.52
CA ALA A 256 -9.63 -8.80 -8.49
C ALA A 256 -8.65 -9.94 -8.80
N ALA A 257 -7.36 -9.64 -8.96
CA ALA A 257 -6.33 -10.63 -9.20
C ALA A 257 -6.19 -11.63 -8.04
N TYR A 258 -6.31 -11.17 -6.79
CA TYR A 258 -6.22 -12.03 -5.61
C TYR A 258 -7.28 -13.14 -5.61
N LEU A 259 -8.48 -12.89 -6.16
CA LEU A 259 -9.51 -13.93 -6.29
C LEU A 259 -9.04 -15.11 -7.14
N THR A 260 -8.17 -14.87 -8.12
CA THR A 260 -7.58 -15.95 -8.93
C THR A 260 -6.51 -16.74 -8.16
N ASP A 261 -5.75 -16.07 -7.29
CA ASP A 261 -4.80 -16.74 -6.39
C ASP A 261 -5.52 -17.69 -5.43
N LEU A 262 -6.75 -17.35 -5.03
CA LEU A 262 -7.62 -18.19 -4.21
C LEU A 262 -8.30 -19.33 -4.98
N GLY A 263 -7.97 -19.51 -6.27
CA GLY A 263 -8.43 -20.63 -7.09
C GLY A 263 -9.75 -20.39 -7.84
N MET A 264 -10.25 -19.16 -7.87
CA MET A 264 -11.40 -18.76 -8.68
C MET A 264 -10.97 -18.37 -10.10
N THR A 265 -11.93 -18.12 -10.98
CA THR A 265 -11.69 -17.72 -12.37
C THR A 265 -12.30 -16.36 -12.63
N VAL A 266 -11.69 -15.60 -13.53
CA VAL A 266 -12.27 -14.32 -13.99
C VAL A 266 -13.46 -14.63 -14.90
N PRO A 267 -14.65 -14.01 -14.69
CA PRO A 267 -15.78 -14.15 -15.61
C PRO A 267 -15.42 -13.65 -17.01
N GLU A 268 -15.96 -14.32 -18.07
CA GLU A 268 -15.71 -13.88 -19.45
C GLU A 268 -16.22 -12.45 -19.71
N SER A 269 -17.35 -12.10 -19.09
CA SER A 269 -17.89 -10.74 -19.15
C SER A 269 -16.90 -9.69 -18.61
N VAL A 270 -16.24 -9.97 -17.48
CA VAL A 270 -15.24 -9.07 -16.88
C VAL A 270 -13.96 -9.01 -17.73
N THR A 271 -13.55 -10.14 -18.31
CA THR A 271 -12.43 -10.16 -19.26
C THR A 271 -12.71 -9.26 -20.47
N LYS A 272 -13.94 -9.28 -20.99
CA LYS A 272 -14.36 -8.39 -22.10
C LYS A 272 -14.40 -6.91 -21.69
N LEU A 273 -14.77 -6.61 -20.45
CA LEU A 273 -14.74 -5.24 -19.94
C LEU A 273 -13.30 -4.71 -19.80
N ALA A 274 -12.35 -5.59 -19.57
CA ALA A 274 -10.93 -5.25 -19.46
C ALA A 274 -10.27 -4.98 -20.83
N ASP A 275 -10.87 -5.43 -21.93
CA ASP A 275 -10.30 -5.26 -23.27
C ASP A 275 -10.31 -3.79 -23.71
N GLY A 276 -9.12 -3.20 -23.76
CA GLY A 276 -8.90 -1.79 -24.08
C GLY A 276 -9.23 -0.81 -22.94
N ALA A 277 -9.45 -1.27 -21.72
CA ALA A 277 -9.63 -0.39 -20.57
C ALA A 277 -8.30 0.27 -20.17
N GLU A 278 -8.37 1.56 -19.83
CA GLU A 278 -7.23 2.38 -19.37
C GLU A 278 -7.21 2.55 -17.85
N SER A 279 -8.05 1.80 -17.11
CA SER A 279 -8.21 1.89 -15.66
C SER A 279 -8.38 0.50 -15.06
N PHE A 280 -8.03 0.37 -13.79
CA PHE A 280 -8.20 -0.87 -13.02
C PHE A 280 -9.68 -1.19 -12.68
N ALA A 281 -10.62 -0.28 -12.95
CA ALA A 281 -12.05 -0.49 -12.71
C ALA A 281 -12.90 0.20 -13.79
N VAL A 282 -14.05 -0.36 -14.10
CA VAL A 282 -15.03 0.20 -15.05
C VAL A 282 -16.33 0.52 -14.31
N GLU A 283 -16.83 1.76 -14.49
CA GLU A 283 -18.19 2.14 -14.06
C GLU A 283 -19.21 1.58 -15.03
N LEU A 284 -20.19 0.86 -14.53
CA LEU A 284 -21.33 0.33 -15.27
C LEU A 284 -22.64 0.95 -14.78
N SER A 285 -23.52 1.32 -15.72
CA SER A 285 -24.92 1.58 -15.41
C SER A 285 -25.63 0.27 -15.05
N ALA A 286 -26.50 0.29 -14.04
CA ALA A 286 -27.34 -0.85 -13.69
C ALA A 286 -28.23 -1.33 -14.86
N GLU A 287 -28.52 -0.47 -15.85
CA GLU A 287 -29.24 -0.85 -17.06
C GLU A 287 -28.48 -1.90 -17.91
N ASN A 288 -27.14 -1.99 -17.76
CA ASN A 288 -26.29 -2.94 -18.48
C ASN A 288 -25.92 -4.16 -17.64
N VAL A 289 -26.58 -4.40 -16.52
CA VAL A 289 -26.27 -5.46 -15.56
C VAL A 289 -26.37 -6.87 -16.19
N ASP A 290 -27.14 -7.03 -17.23
CA ASP A 290 -27.38 -8.28 -17.96
C ASP A 290 -26.11 -8.89 -18.59
N ILE A 291 -25.06 -8.09 -18.83
CA ILE A 291 -23.78 -8.59 -19.32
C ILE A 291 -23.02 -9.46 -18.29
N LEU A 292 -23.37 -9.34 -17.01
CA LEU A 292 -22.67 -9.98 -15.88
C LEU A 292 -23.35 -11.26 -15.37
N GLN A 293 -24.10 -11.95 -16.22
CA GLN A 293 -24.86 -13.15 -15.85
C GLN A 293 -23.96 -14.36 -15.54
N ASP A 294 -22.70 -14.35 -15.97
CA ASP A 294 -21.69 -15.41 -15.80
C ASP A 294 -20.87 -15.27 -14.51
N VAL A 295 -21.18 -14.26 -13.68
CA VAL A 295 -20.56 -14.09 -12.37
C VAL A 295 -21.20 -15.04 -11.34
N ASP A 296 -20.44 -16.01 -10.86
CA ASP A 296 -20.90 -16.92 -9.81
C ASP A 296 -20.90 -16.27 -8.43
N ILE A 297 -19.82 -15.56 -8.11
CA ILE A 297 -19.60 -14.95 -6.80
C ILE A 297 -19.26 -13.47 -7.00
N ILE A 298 -20.00 -12.60 -6.33
CA ILE A 298 -19.65 -11.18 -6.21
C ILE A 298 -18.91 -11.01 -4.89
N VAL A 299 -17.73 -10.39 -4.92
CA VAL A 299 -17.05 -9.90 -3.72
C VAL A 299 -17.23 -8.38 -3.66
N ALA A 300 -17.67 -7.83 -2.55
CA ALA A 300 -17.93 -6.41 -2.43
C ALA A 300 -17.73 -5.90 -0.99
N TYR A 301 -17.45 -4.61 -0.86
CA TYR A 301 -17.50 -3.94 0.43
C TYR A 301 -18.96 -3.65 0.83
N GLY A 302 -19.30 -3.93 2.06
CA GLY A 302 -20.64 -3.71 2.61
C GLY A 302 -21.04 -4.73 3.64
N ASP A 303 -22.31 -4.69 4.01
CA ASP A 303 -22.93 -5.54 5.03
C ASP A 303 -24.27 -6.13 4.55
N ASP A 304 -24.98 -6.80 5.44
CA ASP A 304 -26.32 -7.38 5.18
C ASP A 304 -27.35 -6.37 4.68
N SER A 305 -27.18 -5.08 4.97
CA SER A 305 -28.08 -4.04 4.47
C SER A 305 -27.87 -3.80 2.99
N LEU A 306 -26.64 -3.85 2.51
CA LEU A 306 -26.31 -3.81 1.10
C LEU A 306 -26.90 -5.01 0.34
N LEU A 307 -26.74 -6.24 0.87
CA LEU A 307 -27.35 -7.42 0.24
C LEU A 307 -28.86 -7.27 0.06
N LYS A 308 -29.55 -6.81 1.09
CA LYS A 308 -31.01 -6.58 1.02
C LYS A 308 -31.38 -5.50 0.01
N ALA A 309 -30.58 -4.42 -0.08
CA ALA A 309 -30.79 -3.35 -1.05
C ALA A 309 -30.58 -3.86 -2.47
N LEU A 310 -29.49 -4.61 -2.74
CA LEU A 310 -29.19 -5.22 -4.04
C LEU A 310 -30.31 -6.19 -4.46
N GLN A 311 -30.82 -7.03 -3.56
CA GLN A 311 -31.89 -7.98 -3.85
C GLN A 311 -33.24 -7.31 -4.10
N ALA A 312 -33.46 -6.13 -3.51
CA ALA A 312 -34.68 -5.33 -3.72
C ALA A 312 -34.62 -4.46 -4.97
N ASP A 313 -33.43 -4.22 -5.53
CA ASP A 313 -33.25 -3.40 -6.72
C ASP A 313 -33.80 -4.11 -7.98
N ALA A 314 -34.49 -3.36 -8.84
CA ALA A 314 -35.17 -3.91 -10.00
C ALA A 314 -34.21 -4.39 -11.11
N LEU A 315 -33.01 -3.83 -11.18
CA LEU A 315 -32.00 -4.14 -12.20
C LEU A 315 -30.91 -5.06 -11.63
N VAL A 316 -30.16 -4.59 -10.63
CA VAL A 316 -29.08 -5.36 -10.02
C VAL A 316 -29.58 -6.66 -9.38
N GLY A 317 -30.78 -6.63 -8.79
CA GLY A 317 -31.47 -7.82 -8.26
C GLY A 317 -31.78 -8.90 -9.29
N THR A 318 -31.62 -8.63 -10.58
CA THR A 318 -31.79 -9.66 -11.65
C THR A 318 -30.58 -10.57 -11.79
N LEU A 319 -29.41 -10.17 -11.33
CA LEU A 319 -28.20 -10.98 -11.37
C LEU A 319 -28.38 -12.31 -10.63
N PRO A 320 -27.95 -13.45 -11.20
CA PRO A 320 -28.02 -14.75 -10.54
C PRO A 320 -27.31 -14.76 -9.18
N ALA A 321 -26.12 -14.15 -9.08
CA ALA A 321 -25.34 -14.05 -7.85
C ALA A 321 -26.12 -13.29 -6.75
N VAL A 322 -26.76 -12.17 -7.11
CA VAL A 322 -27.58 -11.36 -6.19
C VAL A 322 -28.82 -12.14 -5.74
N LYS A 323 -29.58 -12.74 -6.68
CA LYS A 323 -30.80 -13.51 -6.38
C LYS A 323 -30.56 -14.63 -5.37
N ARG A 324 -29.49 -15.42 -5.55
CA ARG A 324 -29.16 -16.53 -4.66
C ARG A 324 -28.35 -16.09 -3.43
N GLY A 325 -27.90 -14.82 -3.39
CA GLY A 325 -27.10 -14.28 -2.30
C GLY A 325 -25.67 -14.80 -2.28
N SER A 326 -25.10 -15.23 -3.41
CA SER A 326 -23.68 -15.60 -3.51
C SER A 326 -22.82 -14.34 -3.63
N ILE A 327 -22.90 -13.52 -2.59
CA ILE A 327 -22.15 -12.29 -2.43
C ILE A 327 -21.31 -12.42 -1.15
N ALA A 328 -20.00 -12.32 -1.30
CA ALA A 328 -19.04 -12.23 -0.22
C ALA A 328 -18.94 -10.75 0.18
N LEU A 329 -19.56 -10.39 1.28
CA LEU A 329 -19.56 -9.02 1.81
C LEU A 329 -18.46 -8.88 2.85
N ILE A 330 -17.60 -7.88 2.65
CA ILE A 330 -16.54 -7.48 3.55
C ILE A 330 -16.91 -6.12 4.12
N GLU A 331 -17.03 -6.02 5.45
CA GLU A 331 -17.41 -4.76 6.09
C GLU A 331 -16.44 -3.64 5.73
N ASP A 332 -16.98 -2.56 5.15
CA ASP A 332 -16.19 -1.44 4.66
C ASP A 332 -15.44 -0.71 5.78
N GLY A 333 -14.24 -0.21 5.50
CA GLY A 333 -13.41 0.49 6.47
C GLY A 333 -12.77 -0.39 7.55
N THR A 334 -12.91 -1.71 7.47
CA THR A 334 -12.25 -2.66 8.40
C THR A 334 -10.83 -3.05 7.93
N PRO A 335 -10.00 -3.62 8.82
CA PRO A 335 -8.73 -4.21 8.41
C PRO A 335 -8.89 -5.31 7.34
N LEU A 336 -9.95 -6.11 7.43
CA LEU A 336 -10.24 -7.12 6.41
C LEU A 336 -10.53 -6.49 5.05
N ALA A 337 -11.27 -5.37 5.00
CA ALA A 337 -11.48 -4.62 3.76
C ALA A 337 -10.16 -4.07 3.19
N ALA A 338 -9.26 -3.59 4.04
CA ALA A 338 -7.92 -3.13 3.66
C ALA A 338 -7.08 -4.25 3.06
N SER A 339 -7.20 -5.48 3.57
CA SER A 339 -6.49 -6.67 3.07
C SER A 339 -7.02 -7.17 1.71
N GLY A 340 -8.14 -6.63 1.23
CA GLY A 340 -8.60 -6.88 -0.14
C GLY A 340 -7.54 -6.55 -1.18
N THR A 341 -6.70 -5.53 -0.92
CA THR A 341 -5.42 -5.31 -1.61
C THR A 341 -4.33 -6.08 -0.85
N PRO A 342 -3.98 -7.29 -1.28
CA PRO A 342 -3.10 -8.18 -0.51
C PRO A 342 -1.66 -7.68 -0.45
N SER A 343 -1.01 -7.91 0.69
CA SER A 343 0.39 -7.58 0.95
C SER A 343 1.14 -8.73 1.63
N ALA A 344 2.44 -8.58 1.80
CA ALA A 344 3.30 -9.58 2.46
C ALA A 344 2.83 -9.97 3.87
N LEU A 345 2.24 -9.04 4.63
CA LEU A 345 1.74 -9.28 5.99
C LEU A 345 0.23 -9.47 6.05
N SER A 346 -0.56 -8.80 5.17
CA SER A 346 -2.00 -8.93 5.21
C SER A 346 -2.48 -10.32 4.80
N ILE A 347 -1.81 -10.98 3.85
CA ILE A 347 -2.16 -12.34 3.42
C ILE A 347 -2.19 -13.32 4.60
N PRO A 348 -1.08 -13.53 5.36
CA PRO A 348 -1.11 -14.46 6.47
C PRO A 348 -2.05 -14.03 7.61
N ALA A 349 -2.26 -12.72 7.79
CA ALA A 349 -3.11 -12.20 8.86
C ALA A 349 -4.60 -12.41 8.61
N THR A 350 -5.06 -12.42 7.35
CA THR A 350 -6.50 -12.30 7.03
C THR A 350 -7.05 -13.41 6.15
N ILE A 351 -6.22 -14.27 5.56
CA ILE A 351 -6.65 -15.26 4.56
C ILE A 351 -7.73 -16.22 5.09
N ASP A 352 -7.68 -16.61 6.36
CA ASP A 352 -8.66 -17.51 6.95
C ASP A 352 -10.06 -16.87 6.99
N GLU A 353 -10.17 -15.61 7.41
CA GLU A 353 -11.43 -14.89 7.46
C GLU A 353 -11.94 -14.59 6.06
N TYR A 354 -11.05 -14.17 5.15
CA TYR A 354 -11.37 -13.89 3.76
C TYR A 354 -11.94 -15.12 3.04
N LEU A 355 -11.30 -16.27 3.21
CA LEU A 355 -11.76 -17.55 2.65
C LEU A 355 -13.07 -18.03 3.27
N SER A 356 -13.30 -17.78 4.56
CA SER A 356 -14.57 -18.12 5.22
C SER A 356 -15.73 -17.39 4.55
N ILE A 357 -15.61 -16.08 4.36
CA ILE A 357 -16.66 -15.24 3.75
C ILE A 357 -16.90 -15.65 2.29
N ILE A 358 -15.85 -15.88 1.52
CA ILE A 358 -15.98 -16.32 0.12
C ILE A 358 -16.56 -17.73 0.05
N GLY A 359 -16.15 -18.64 0.95
CA GLY A 359 -16.65 -20.00 1.03
C GLY A 359 -18.15 -20.06 1.28
N GLU A 360 -18.67 -19.23 2.19
CA GLU A 360 -20.11 -19.11 2.46
C GLU A 360 -20.90 -18.59 1.23
N ALA A 361 -20.29 -17.69 0.45
CA ALA A 361 -20.89 -17.23 -0.80
C ALA A 361 -20.87 -18.32 -1.87
N ALA A 362 -19.77 -19.10 -1.94
CA ALA A 362 -19.60 -20.21 -2.88
C ALA A 362 -20.58 -21.36 -2.64
N ASP A 363 -20.92 -21.65 -1.38
CA ASP A 363 -21.89 -22.70 -1.01
C ASP A 363 -23.29 -22.43 -1.58
N LYS A 364 -23.61 -21.19 -1.91
CA LYS A 364 -24.88 -20.79 -2.54
C LYS A 364 -24.86 -20.97 -4.07
N VAL A 365 -23.72 -21.24 -4.67
CA VAL A 365 -23.56 -21.49 -6.12
C VAL A 365 -23.81 -22.98 -6.37
N LYS A 366 -24.93 -23.27 -7.05
CA LYS A 366 -25.34 -24.65 -7.34
C LYS A 366 -24.65 -25.20 -8.59
#